data_56a685127008f986387f658a895807fb
#
_entry.id   56a685127008f986387f658a895807fb
#
_cell.length_a   1.000
_cell.length_b   1.000
_cell.length_c   1.000
_cell.angle_alpha   90.00
_cell.angle_beta   90.00
_cell.angle_gamma   90.00
#
_symmetry.space_group_name_H-M   'P 1'
#
loop_
_entity.id
_entity.type
_entity.pdbx_description
1 polymer ?
#
loop_
_entity_poly.entity_id
_entity_poly.type
_entity_poly.pdbx_seq_one_letter_code
_entity_poly.pdbx_strand_id
1 'polypeptide(L)'
;MYKKIIIIFFFLTSNIFAAEEYFLTLRNDKVNLRQGPSFEYPIKLFYKKKFLPVIIQDKSDNFRKIKDHENNSGWIHISQLSKKKSGIVMDNNLLVFKNPTVFSKPLAVLEKGKLCIVKKCKSDWCKVKVNNYTGWVKKDSLWGRL
;
A
#
# COMPACT_ATOMS: atom_id res chain seq x y z
N MET A 1 42.06 14.94 50.59
CA MET A 1 40.59 14.88 50.36
C MET A 1 40.34 15.02 48.88
N TYR A 2 40.12 13.92 48.19
CA TYR A 2 39.77 13.94 46.75
C TYR A 2 38.25 13.95 46.60
N LYS A 3 37.68 15.09 46.10
CA LYS A 3 36.26 15.16 45.73
C LYS A 3 36.05 14.38 44.42
N LYS A 4 35.35 13.26 44.50
CA LYS A 4 34.91 12.50 43.33
C LYS A 4 33.79 13.31 42.67
N ILE A 5 34.05 13.81 41.46
CA ILE A 5 33.04 14.43 40.58
C ILE A 5 32.32 13.29 39.88
N ILE A 6 31.06 13.07 40.21
CA ILE A 6 30.18 12.12 39.50
C ILE A 6 29.57 12.88 38.32
N ILE A 7 30.05 12.56 37.11
CA ILE A 7 29.41 13.08 35.86
C ILE A 7 28.24 12.16 35.56
N ILE A 8 27.03 12.67 35.79
CA ILE A 8 25.78 12.00 35.38
C ILE A 8 25.58 12.27 33.89
N PHE A 9 25.82 11.26 33.05
CA PHE A 9 25.48 11.32 31.64
C PHE A 9 23.98 11.12 31.48
N PHE A 10 23.26 12.21 31.21
CA PHE A 10 21.83 12.16 30.85
C PHE A 10 21.71 11.68 29.41
N PHE A 11 21.40 10.39 29.23
CA PHE A 11 21.01 9.87 27.91
C PHE A 11 19.62 10.41 27.57
N LEU A 12 19.55 11.46 26.74
CA LEU A 12 18.34 11.89 26.07
C LEU A 12 17.97 10.82 25.03
N THR A 13 17.12 9.87 25.41
CA THR A 13 16.48 8.98 24.43
C THR A 13 15.47 9.78 23.66
N SER A 14 15.86 10.27 22.50
CA SER A 14 14.90 10.82 21.52
C SER A 14 14.02 9.67 21.02
N ASN A 15 12.78 9.63 21.45
CA ASN A 15 11.76 8.77 20.86
C ASN A 15 11.51 9.27 19.43
N ILE A 16 12.16 8.62 18.45
CA ILE A 16 11.84 8.83 17.05
C ILE A 16 10.51 8.12 16.82
N PHE A 17 9.41 8.87 16.85
CA PHE A 17 8.13 8.40 16.36
C PHE A 17 8.23 8.29 14.83
N ALA A 18 8.49 7.08 14.33
CA ALA A 18 8.32 6.80 12.92
C ALA A 18 6.83 6.99 12.60
N ALA A 19 6.52 7.78 11.55
CA ALA A 19 5.14 7.93 11.09
C ALA A 19 4.59 6.56 10.69
N GLU A 20 3.36 6.24 11.13
CA GLU A 20 2.70 4.98 10.81
C GLU A 20 2.45 4.91 9.29
N GLU A 21 2.89 3.83 8.65
CA GLU A 21 2.66 3.57 7.24
C GLU A 21 1.19 3.23 6.99
N TYR A 22 0.63 3.74 5.89
CA TYR A 22 -0.74 3.45 5.50
C TYR A 22 -0.88 3.37 3.98
N PHE A 23 -1.95 2.73 3.51
CA PHE A 23 -2.21 2.58 2.09
C PHE A 23 -3.05 3.71 1.50
N LEU A 24 -2.66 4.17 0.33
CA LEU A 24 -3.50 4.88 -0.65
C LEU A 24 -3.44 4.15 -1.99
N THR A 25 -4.17 4.64 -2.95
CA THR A 25 -4.20 4.10 -4.31
C THR A 25 -4.00 5.19 -5.35
N LEU A 26 -3.52 4.83 -6.53
CA LEU A 26 -3.34 5.78 -7.61
C LEU A 26 -4.71 6.19 -8.18
N ARG A 27 -4.89 7.49 -8.41
CA ARG A 27 -6.17 8.05 -8.90
C ARG A 27 -6.34 7.92 -10.40
N ASN A 28 -5.25 8.05 -11.15
CA ASN A 28 -5.25 8.19 -12.61
C ASN A 28 -4.61 6.98 -13.30
N ASP A 29 -4.87 6.84 -14.59
CA ASP A 29 -4.28 5.80 -15.42
C ASP A 29 -2.77 6.03 -15.69
N LYS A 30 -2.31 7.27 -15.54
CA LYS A 30 -0.89 7.62 -15.59
C LYS A 30 -0.52 8.47 -14.39
N VAL A 31 0.44 8.00 -13.60
CA VAL A 31 0.93 8.68 -12.39
C VAL A 31 2.46 8.69 -12.41
N ASN A 32 3.06 9.86 -12.26
CA ASN A 32 4.50 10.03 -12.23
C ASN A 32 5.05 9.81 -10.82
N LEU A 33 6.05 8.95 -10.72
CA LEU A 33 6.87 8.78 -9.51
C LEU A 33 8.17 9.58 -9.69
N ARG A 34 8.42 10.52 -8.78
CA ARG A 34 9.58 11.42 -8.85
C ARG A 34 10.65 11.07 -7.83
N GLN A 35 11.86 11.53 -8.08
CA GLN A 35 13.00 11.32 -7.19
C GLN A 35 12.91 12.15 -5.89
N GLY A 36 12.14 13.24 -5.89
CA GLY A 36 11.98 14.13 -4.74
C GLY A 36 10.62 14.81 -4.69
N PRO A 37 10.33 15.52 -3.59
CA PRO A 37 9.01 16.07 -3.28
C PRO A 37 8.72 17.43 -3.96
N SER A 38 8.96 17.54 -5.26
CA SER A 38 8.51 18.68 -6.06
C SER A 38 8.42 18.33 -7.54
N PHE A 39 7.76 19.18 -8.34
CA PHE A 39 7.66 18.99 -9.79
C PHE A 39 8.99 19.21 -10.53
N GLU A 40 9.98 19.82 -9.89
CA GLU A 40 11.32 20.06 -10.44
C GLU A 40 12.20 18.80 -10.41
N TYR A 41 11.89 17.86 -9.53
CA TYR A 41 12.62 16.58 -9.47
C TYR A 41 12.32 15.70 -10.68
N PRO A 42 13.32 14.99 -11.20
CA PRO A 42 13.15 14.09 -12.34
C PRO A 42 12.12 13.00 -12.05
N ILE A 43 11.42 12.58 -13.11
CA ILE A 43 10.54 11.41 -13.07
C ILE A 43 11.43 10.16 -13.08
N LYS A 44 11.26 9.30 -12.08
CA LYS A 44 11.93 8.00 -11.95
C LYS A 44 11.31 6.95 -12.85
N LEU A 45 9.98 6.85 -12.76
CA LEU A 45 9.13 5.99 -13.57
C LEU A 45 7.70 6.54 -13.54
N PHE A 46 6.83 6.00 -14.35
CA PHE A 46 5.41 6.29 -14.27
C PHE A 46 4.58 5.00 -14.27
N TYR A 47 3.53 5.03 -13.49
CA TYR A 47 2.55 3.96 -13.41
C TYR A 47 1.48 4.14 -14.47
N LYS A 48 1.03 3.02 -15.07
CA LYS A 48 -0.07 3.00 -16.04
C LYS A 48 -1.30 2.26 -15.53
N LYS A 49 -1.45 2.14 -14.24
CA LYS A 49 -2.53 1.34 -13.63
C LYS A 49 -3.27 2.11 -12.56
N LYS A 50 -4.48 2.55 -12.91
CA LYS A 50 -5.42 3.18 -11.97
C LYS A 50 -5.71 2.25 -10.79
N PHE A 51 -5.83 2.83 -9.60
CA PHE A 51 -6.09 2.14 -8.33
C PHE A 51 -4.98 1.18 -7.86
N LEU A 52 -3.79 1.25 -8.44
CA LEU A 52 -2.65 0.53 -7.90
C LEU A 52 -2.43 0.97 -6.43
N PRO A 53 -2.41 0.05 -5.46
CA PRO A 53 -2.13 0.40 -4.07
C PRO A 53 -0.66 0.74 -3.87
N VAL A 54 -0.41 1.70 -2.99
CA VAL A 54 0.93 2.13 -2.57
C VAL A 54 0.94 2.39 -1.07
N ILE A 55 2.05 2.09 -0.41
CA ILE A 55 2.27 2.46 0.99
C ILE A 55 2.79 3.88 1.05
N ILE A 56 2.19 4.70 1.89
CA ILE A 56 2.68 6.04 2.22
C ILE A 56 3.66 5.94 3.37
N GLN A 57 4.89 6.38 3.16
CA GLN A 57 5.98 6.30 4.12
C GLN A 57 6.35 7.64 4.73
N ASP A 58 6.13 8.74 4.00
CA ASP A 58 6.49 10.08 4.43
C ASP A 58 5.66 11.14 3.69
N LYS A 59 5.71 12.37 4.16
CA LYS A 59 5.06 13.53 3.54
C LYS A 59 6.00 14.72 3.50
N SER A 60 5.91 15.52 2.43
CA SER A 60 6.53 16.82 2.30
C SER A 60 5.60 17.71 1.49
N ASP A 61 5.02 18.75 2.11
CA ASP A 61 3.99 19.59 1.51
C ASP A 61 2.89 18.78 0.82
N ASN A 62 2.69 19.02 -0.48
CA ASN A 62 1.69 18.33 -1.30
C ASN A 62 2.20 17.03 -1.94
N PHE A 63 3.34 16.51 -1.48
CA PHE A 63 3.89 15.24 -1.95
C PHE A 63 3.87 14.17 -0.86
N ARG A 64 3.78 12.92 -1.30
CA ARG A 64 3.87 11.73 -0.44
C ARG A 64 4.97 10.83 -0.95
N LYS A 65 5.84 10.39 -0.05
CA LYS A 65 6.80 9.33 -0.34
C LYS A 65 6.07 8.01 -0.30
N ILE A 66 6.17 7.26 -1.37
CA ILE A 66 5.47 5.98 -1.50
C ILE A 66 6.44 4.82 -1.72
N LYS A 67 5.94 3.62 -1.45
CA LYS A 67 6.53 2.36 -1.87
C LYS A 67 5.45 1.48 -2.49
N ASP A 68 5.73 0.88 -3.65
CA ASP A 68 4.83 -0.06 -4.31
C ASP A 68 5.12 -1.52 -3.92
N HIS A 69 4.34 -2.47 -4.45
CA HIS A 69 4.48 -3.90 -4.16
C HIS A 69 5.75 -4.53 -4.74
N GLU A 70 6.46 -3.85 -5.63
CA GLU A 70 7.75 -4.26 -6.21
C GLU A 70 8.94 -3.54 -5.57
N ASN A 71 8.71 -2.81 -4.46
CA ASN A 71 9.69 -2.03 -3.71
C ASN A 71 10.23 -0.78 -4.45
N ASN A 72 9.59 -0.31 -5.51
CA ASN A 72 9.90 0.99 -6.06
C ASN A 72 9.45 2.08 -5.08
N SER A 73 10.32 3.06 -4.85
CA SER A 73 10.07 4.17 -3.93
C SER A 73 10.34 5.51 -4.60
N GLY A 74 9.59 6.52 -4.21
CA GLY A 74 9.72 7.89 -4.70
C GLY A 74 8.55 8.74 -4.24
N TRP A 75 8.33 9.87 -4.89
CA TRP A 75 7.39 10.90 -4.49
C TRP A 75 6.27 11.08 -5.52
N ILE A 76 5.04 11.15 -5.04
CA ILE A 76 3.83 11.39 -5.83
C ILE A 76 3.08 12.59 -5.26
N HIS A 77 2.56 13.46 -6.13
CA HIS A 77 1.72 14.57 -5.72
C HIS A 77 0.35 14.06 -5.24
N ILE A 78 -0.19 14.66 -4.18
CA ILE A 78 -1.45 14.22 -3.52
C ILE A 78 -2.65 14.19 -4.47
N SER A 79 -2.69 15.05 -5.50
CA SER A 79 -3.77 15.07 -6.49
C SER A 79 -3.86 13.76 -7.28
N GLN A 80 -2.79 12.96 -7.31
CA GLN A 80 -2.73 11.68 -8.03
C GLN A 80 -2.98 10.47 -7.13
N LEU A 81 -3.32 10.71 -5.87
CA LEU A 81 -3.67 9.68 -4.89
C LEU A 81 -5.16 9.68 -4.58
N SER A 82 -5.68 8.54 -4.19
CA SER A 82 -7.07 8.34 -3.80
C SER A 82 -7.21 7.37 -2.63
N LYS A 83 -8.40 7.35 -2.05
CA LYS A 83 -8.78 6.41 -0.99
C LYS A 83 -9.56 5.19 -1.51
N LYS A 84 -9.57 4.98 -2.83
CA LYS A 84 -10.23 3.80 -3.42
C LYS A 84 -9.60 2.53 -2.86
N LYS A 85 -10.43 1.59 -2.44
CA LYS A 85 -9.96 0.31 -1.91
C LYS A 85 -9.58 -0.63 -3.05
N SER A 86 -8.39 -1.17 -2.98
CA SER A 86 -7.86 -2.16 -3.94
C SER A 86 -6.74 -2.97 -3.31
N GLY A 87 -6.47 -4.13 -3.90
CA GLY A 87 -5.37 -5.01 -3.50
C GLY A 87 -4.73 -5.68 -4.70
N ILE A 88 -3.46 -5.99 -4.57
CA ILE A 88 -2.70 -6.81 -5.50
C ILE A 88 -2.66 -8.24 -4.96
N VAL A 89 -2.94 -9.21 -5.81
CA VAL A 89 -2.84 -10.64 -5.49
C VAL A 89 -1.36 -10.99 -5.29
N MET A 90 -1.03 -11.53 -4.12
CA MET A 90 0.33 -11.90 -3.76
C MET A 90 0.60 -13.39 -3.91
N ASP A 91 -0.42 -14.21 -3.88
CA ASP A 91 -0.33 -15.66 -4.03
C ASP A 91 -0.43 -16.08 -5.50
N ASN A 92 0.18 -17.21 -5.82
CA ASN A 92 -0.05 -17.87 -7.10
C ASN A 92 -1.42 -18.54 -7.10
N ASN A 93 -2.19 -18.38 -8.18
CA ASN A 93 -3.47 -19.09 -8.37
C ASN A 93 -4.49 -18.89 -7.22
N LEU A 94 -4.77 -17.62 -6.89
CA LEU A 94 -5.77 -17.27 -5.87
C LEU A 94 -7.18 -17.58 -6.37
N LEU A 95 -7.91 -18.45 -5.64
CA LEU A 95 -9.31 -18.73 -5.93
C LEU A 95 -10.23 -17.61 -5.51
N VAL A 96 -11.17 -17.28 -6.38
CA VAL A 96 -12.32 -16.41 -6.09
C VAL A 96 -13.54 -17.29 -5.85
N PHE A 97 -14.20 -17.13 -4.71
CA PHE A 97 -15.36 -17.91 -4.30
C PHE A 97 -16.66 -17.11 -4.38
N LYS A 98 -17.77 -17.81 -4.59
CA LYS A 98 -19.10 -17.19 -4.59
C LYS A 98 -19.47 -16.61 -3.22
N ASN A 99 -19.08 -17.29 -2.14
CA ASN A 99 -19.33 -16.91 -0.74
C ASN A 99 -18.01 -16.91 0.06
N PRO A 100 -17.95 -16.23 1.21
CA PRO A 100 -16.73 -16.13 2.03
C PRO A 100 -16.44 -17.42 2.82
N THR A 101 -16.26 -18.52 2.12
CA THR A 101 -15.89 -19.82 2.67
C THR A 101 -15.21 -20.67 1.60
N VAL A 102 -14.24 -21.49 2.01
CA VAL A 102 -13.55 -22.45 1.14
C VAL A 102 -14.44 -23.56 0.60
N PHE A 103 -15.60 -23.78 1.22
CA PHE A 103 -16.60 -24.76 0.79
C PHE A 103 -17.56 -24.21 -0.28
N SER A 104 -17.45 -22.93 -0.60
CA SER A 104 -18.26 -22.31 -1.63
C SER A 104 -17.75 -22.67 -3.04
N LYS A 105 -18.62 -22.45 -4.04
CA LYS A 105 -18.28 -22.66 -5.44
C LYS A 105 -17.16 -21.69 -5.87
N PRO A 106 -16.04 -22.18 -6.41
CA PRO A 106 -15.04 -21.35 -7.04
C PRO A 106 -15.57 -20.76 -8.35
N LEU A 107 -15.33 -19.48 -8.58
CA LEU A 107 -15.79 -18.74 -9.76
C LEU A 107 -14.65 -18.48 -10.75
N ALA A 108 -13.45 -18.24 -10.24
CA ALA A 108 -12.27 -17.87 -11.03
C ALA A 108 -10.98 -18.14 -10.27
N VAL A 109 -9.89 -18.13 -10.99
CA VAL A 109 -8.52 -18.16 -10.46
C VAL A 109 -7.81 -16.87 -10.85
N LEU A 110 -7.17 -16.20 -9.92
CA LEU A 110 -6.41 -14.98 -10.16
C LEU A 110 -4.91 -15.27 -10.07
N GLU A 111 -4.18 -14.75 -11.02
CA GLU A 111 -2.73 -14.82 -11.05
C GLU A 111 -2.11 -13.79 -10.08
N LYS A 112 -0.92 -14.10 -9.60
CA LYS A 112 -0.10 -13.15 -8.82
C LYS A 112 0.09 -11.84 -9.60
N GLY A 113 0.00 -10.71 -8.89
CA GLY A 113 0.13 -9.37 -9.48
C GLY A 113 -1.19 -8.81 -10.04
N LYS A 114 -2.27 -9.58 -10.03
CA LYS A 114 -3.59 -9.08 -10.49
C LYS A 114 -4.12 -8.03 -9.52
N LEU A 115 -4.59 -6.91 -10.07
CA LEU A 115 -5.26 -5.86 -9.30
C LEU A 115 -6.74 -6.20 -9.11
N CYS A 116 -7.19 -6.14 -7.86
CA CYS A 116 -8.58 -6.33 -7.47
C CYS A 116 -9.14 -5.04 -6.87
N ILE A 117 -10.34 -4.63 -7.28
CA ILE A 117 -11.10 -3.60 -6.59
C ILE A 117 -11.79 -4.24 -5.39
N VAL A 118 -11.53 -3.72 -4.19
CA VAL A 118 -12.12 -4.23 -2.96
C VAL A 118 -13.46 -3.53 -2.72
N LYS A 119 -14.51 -4.32 -2.59
CA LYS A 119 -15.86 -3.81 -2.27
C LYS A 119 -16.06 -3.70 -0.77
N LYS A 120 -15.75 -4.76 -0.04
CA LYS A 120 -15.76 -4.83 1.43
C LYS A 120 -14.93 -6.02 1.90
N CYS A 121 -14.47 -5.94 3.15
CA CYS A 121 -13.87 -7.08 3.84
C CYS A 121 -14.73 -7.43 5.05
N LYS A 122 -14.83 -8.72 5.34
CA LYS A 122 -15.55 -9.29 6.46
C LYS A 122 -14.70 -10.42 7.03
N SER A 123 -14.22 -10.26 8.28
CA SER A 123 -13.31 -11.23 8.89
C SER A 123 -12.09 -11.48 8.01
N ASP A 124 -11.78 -12.72 7.67
CA ASP A 124 -10.61 -13.12 6.86
C ASP A 124 -10.86 -13.10 5.34
N TRP A 125 -11.97 -12.51 4.92
CA TRP A 125 -12.40 -12.49 3.53
C TRP A 125 -12.63 -11.07 3.01
N CYS A 126 -12.31 -10.83 1.74
CA CYS A 126 -12.65 -9.61 1.02
C CYS A 126 -13.46 -9.92 -0.22
N LYS A 127 -14.57 -9.19 -0.40
CA LYS A 127 -15.32 -9.19 -1.64
C LYS A 127 -14.64 -8.26 -2.64
N VAL A 128 -14.24 -8.83 -3.78
CA VAL A 128 -13.49 -8.14 -4.82
C VAL A 128 -14.19 -8.18 -6.16
N LYS A 129 -13.93 -7.17 -6.98
CA LYS A 129 -14.29 -7.15 -8.39
C LYS A 129 -13.01 -7.18 -9.23
N VAL A 130 -12.96 -8.13 -10.15
CA VAL A 130 -11.86 -8.31 -11.10
C VAL A 130 -12.45 -8.61 -12.46
N ASN A 131 -12.19 -7.76 -13.46
CA ASN A 131 -12.83 -7.87 -14.77
C ASN A 131 -14.35 -7.97 -14.62
N ASN A 132 -14.96 -9.07 -15.09
CA ASN A 132 -16.39 -9.34 -15.01
C ASN A 132 -16.79 -10.19 -13.79
N TYR A 133 -15.85 -10.59 -12.96
CA TYR A 133 -16.09 -11.43 -11.79
C TYR A 133 -16.22 -10.57 -10.52
N THR A 134 -17.18 -10.92 -9.69
CA THR A 134 -17.30 -10.43 -8.32
C THR A 134 -17.42 -11.62 -7.40
N GLY A 135 -16.57 -11.68 -6.38
CA GLY A 135 -16.58 -12.80 -5.45
C GLY A 135 -15.66 -12.56 -4.27
N TRP A 136 -15.42 -13.60 -3.51
CA TRP A 136 -14.70 -13.53 -2.26
C TRP A 136 -13.34 -14.20 -2.36
N VAL A 137 -12.32 -13.52 -1.84
CA VAL A 137 -10.94 -14.03 -1.74
C VAL A 137 -10.45 -13.94 -0.30
N LYS A 138 -9.44 -14.72 0.02
CA LYS A 138 -8.76 -14.61 1.32
C LYS A 138 -8.08 -13.23 1.43
N LYS A 139 -8.35 -12.56 2.55
CA LYS A 139 -7.78 -11.22 2.84
C LYS A 139 -6.25 -11.25 2.87
N ASP A 140 -5.66 -12.30 3.44
CA ASP A 140 -4.20 -12.43 3.58
C ASP A 140 -3.47 -12.56 2.25
N SER A 141 -4.17 -12.92 1.18
CA SER A 141 -3.63 -13.04 -0.18
C SER A 141 -3.56 -11.71 -0.93
N LEU A 142 -4.05 -10.63 -0.32
CA LEU A 142 -4.08 -9.29 -0.91
C LEU A 142 -3.12 -8.33 -0.20
N TRP A 143 -2.37 -7.60 -1.00
CA TRP A 143 -1.56 -6.47 -0.55
C TRP A 143 -2.18 -5.17 -1.03
N GLY A 144 -2.61 -4.30 -0.12
CA GLY A 144 -3.22 -3.04 -0.52
C GLY A 144 -4.10 -2.39 0.53
N ARG A 145 -4.92 -1.45 0.07
CA ARG A 145 -5.94 -0.77 0.86
C ARG A 145 -7.23 -1.60 0.89
N LEU A 146 -7.44 -2.31 1.96
CA LEU A 146 -8.56 -3.25 2.14
C LEU A 146 -9.70 -2.67 3.00
#